data_38249c811612a77ccc84a446ee2239cc
#
_entry.id   38249c811612a77ccc84a446ee2239cc
#
_cell.length_a   1.000
_cell.length_b   1.000
_cell.length_c   1.000
_cell.angle_alpha   90.00
_cell.angle_beta   90.00
_cell.angle_gamma   90.00
#
_symmetry.space_group_name_H-M   'P 1'
#
loop_
_entity.id
_entity.type
_entity.pdbx_description
1 polymer ?
#
loop_
_entity_poly.entity_id
_entity_poly.type
_entity_poly.pdbx_seq_one_letter_code
_entity_poly.pdbx_strand_id
1 'polypeptide(L)' 'MSKKKKDLLIGLIRKYMTISGYADYKVLASALGMTYRTFLRRIAEPELFTMGEMNRIKRFLKIPSAELSEVWG' A
#
# COMPACT_ATOMS: atom_id res chain seq x y z
N MET A 1 14.68 1.57 -1.00
CA MET A 1 13.82 1.85 -2.17
C MET A 1 14.11 3.25 -2.67
N SER A 2 14.18 3.44 -3.98
CA SER A 2 14.41 4.77 -4.53
C SER A 2 13.20 5.67 -4.32
N LYS A 3 13.44 6.98 -4.28
CA LYS A 3 12.34 7.94 -4.12
C LYS A 3 11.29 7.79 -5.21
N LYS A 4 11.74 7.57 -6.45
CA LYS A 4 10.84 7.40 -7.58
C LYS A 4 9.94 6.18 -7.40
N LYS A 5 10.49 5.05 -7.01
CA LYS A 5 9.70 3.84 -6.76
C LYS A 5 8.76 4.01 -5.60
N LYS A 6 9.21 4.69 -4.55
CA LYS A 6 8.37 5.00 -3.39
C LYS A 6 7.17 5.84 -3.83
N ASP A 7 7.40 6.89 -4.60
CA ASP A 7 6.32 7.76 -5.07
C ASP A 7 5.34 7.00 -5.97
N LEU A 8 5.86 6.12 -6.82
CA LEU A 8 5.01 5.29 -7.68
C LEU A 8 4.17 4.31 -6.87
N LEU A 9 4.76 3.70 -5.83
CA LEU A 9 4.02 2.78 -4.97
C LEU A 9 2.91 3.51 -4.22
N ILE A 10 3.21 4.68 -3.65
CA ILE A 10 2.21 5.47 -2.94
C ILE A 10 1.09 5.87 -3.89
N GLY A 11 1.42 6.31 -5.10
CA GLY A 11 0.42 6.67 -6.10
C GLY A 11 -0.46 5.50 -6.47
N LEU A 12 0.12 4.33 -6.61
CA LEU A 12 -0.62 3.10 -6.91
C LEU A 12 -1.59 2.75 -5.79
N ILE A 13 -1.12 2.80 -4.55
CA ILE A 13 -1.97 2.52 -3.38
C ILE A 13 -3.13 3.51 -3.33
N ARG A 14 -2.87 4.79 -3.50
CA ARG A 14 -3.92 5.82 -3.44
C ARG A 14 -4.93 5.66 -4.57
N LYS A 15 -4.48 5.34 -5.77
CA LYS A 15 -5.36 5.09 -6.91
C LYS A 15 -6.36 3.97 -6.58
N TYR A 16 -5.84 2.84 -6.09
CA TYR A 16 -6.69 1.70 -5.81
C TYR A 16 -7.51 1.86 -4.53
N MET A 17 -7.06 2.70 -3.60
CA MET A 17 -7.91 3.09 -2.47
C MET A 17 -9.17 3.79 -2.95
N THR A 18 -9.02 4.72 -3.88
CA THR A 18 -10.15 5.45 -4.46
C THR A 18 -11.10 4.49 -5.18
N ILE A 19 -10.54 3.60 -6.01
CA ILE A 19 -11.33 2.64 -6.76
C ILE A 19 -12.08 1.67 -5.83
N SER A 20 -11.42 1.26 -4.75
CA SER A 20 -11.96 0.25 -3.82
C SER A 20 -12.80 0.86 -2.70
N GLY A 21 -12.93 2.17 -2.63
CA GLY A 21 -13.79 2.83 -1.67
C GLY A 21 -13.17 3.08 -0.30
N TYR A 22 -11.85 3.05 -0.17
CA TYR A 22 -11.17 3.39 1.07
C TYR A 22 -10.90 4.91 1.08
N ALA A 23 -11.55 5.61 1.99
CA ALA A 23 -11.52 7.08 2.01
C ALA A 23 -10.14 7.65 2.35
N ASP A 24 -9.41 7.01 3.27
CA ASP A 24 -8.10 7.49 3.70
C ASP A 24 -7.26 6.34 4.26
N TYR A 25 -6.02 6.66 4.61
CA TYR A 25 -5.09 5.66 5.15
C TYR A 25 -5.56 5.06 6.47
N LYS A 26 -6.29 5.83 7.27
CA LYS A 26 -6.77 5.33 8.56
C LYS A 26 -7.76 4.19 8.36
N VAL A 27 -8.68 4.36 7.41
CA VAL A 27 -9.66 3.33 7.05
C VAL A 27 -8.95 2.10 6.49
N LEU A 28 -8.00 2.30 5.59
CA LEU A 28 -7.26 1.19 5.01
C LEU A 28 -6.45 0.43 6.06
N ALA A 29 -5.74 1.15 6.93
CA ALA A 29 -4.96 0.53 7.99
C ALA A 29 -5.84 -0.36 8.88
N SER A 30 -7.01 0.14 9.25
CA SER A 30 -7.95 -0.62 10.05
C SER A 30 -8.37 -1.92 9.34
N ALA A 31 -8.66 -1.83 8.05
CA ALA A 31 -9.04 -3.01 7.25
C ALA A 31 -7.90 -4.02 7.18
N LEU A 32 -6.66 -3.55 7.14
CA LEU A 32 -5.48 -4.42 7.09
C LEU A 32 -5.09 -4.99 8.46
N GLY A 33 -5.76 -4.58 9.53
CA GLY A 33 -5.40 -5.00 10.87
C GLY A 33 -4.15 -4.32 11.41
N MET A 34 -3.81 -3.15 10.88
CA MET A 34 -2.65 -2.37 11.31
C MET A 34 -3.07 -1.11 12.03
N THR A 35 -2.26 -0.67 12.99
CA THR A 35 -2.50 0.65 13.57
C THR A 35 -2.19 1.72 12.53
N TYR A 36 -2.85 2.86 12.63
CA TYR A 36 -2.63 3.98 11.72
C TYR A 36 -1.16 4.43 11.75
N ARG A 37 -0.59 4.51 12.95
CA ARG A 37 0.82 4.89 13.13
C ARG A 37 1.77 3.94 12.41
N THR A 38 1.55 2.62 12.58
CA THR A 38 2.38 1.62 11.91
C THR A 38 2.25 1.72 10.39
N PHE A 39 1.02 1.90 9.90
CA PHE A 39 0.80 2.03 8.48
C PHE A 39 1.51 3.25 7.90
N LEU A 40 1.40 4.41 8.56
CA LEU A 40 2.09 5.63 8.11
C LEU A 40 3.61 5.45 8.09
N ARG A 41 4.14 4.71 9.07
CA ARG A 41 5.56 4.41 9.12
C ARG A 41 5.99 3.57 7.92
N ARG A 42 5.19 2.59 7.53
CA ARG A 42 5.44 1.77 6.34
C ARG A 42 5.35 2.59 5.07
N ILE A 43 4.39 3.50 4.98
CA ILE A 43 4.25 4.38 3.82
C ILE A 43 5.49 5.28 3.69
N ALA A 44 6.03 5.77 4.81
CA ALA A 44 7.24 6.59 4.78
C ALA A 44 8.47 5.78 4.35
N GLU A 45 8.52 4.50 4.72
CA GLU A 45 9.62 3.61 4.38
C GLU A 45 9.05 2.28 3.84
N PRO A 46 8.65 2.26 2.56
CA PRO A 46 7.95 1.08 2.01
C PRO A 46 8.74 -0.23 2.06
N GLU A 47 10.05 -0.16 2.11
CA GLU A 47 10.87 -1.37 2.28
C GLU A 47 10.63 -2.09 3.61
N LEU A 48 9.97 -1.42 4.56
CA LEU A 48 9.58 -2.04 5.82
C LEU A 48 8.33 -2.90 5.71
N PHE A 49 7.57 -2.77 4.63
CA PHE A 49 6.42 -3.65 4.42
C PHE A 49 6.88 -5.10 4.33
N THR A 50 6.21 -5.97 5.05
CA THR A 50 6.45 -7.41 4.90
C THR A 50 5.72 -7.91 3.67
N MET A 51 6.11 -9.10 3.20
CA MET A 51 5.44 -9.75 2.09
C MET A 51 3.96 -9.99 2.39
N GLY A 52 3.67 -10.42 3.63
CA GLY A 52 2.30 -10.64 4.06
C GLY A 52 1.47 -9.36 4.07
N GLU A 53 2.06 -8.24 4.51
CA GLU A 53 1.39 -6.94 4.49
C GLU A 53 1.08 -6.50 3.06
N MET A 54 2.05 -6.62 2.16
CA MET A 54 1.83 -6.25 0.76
C MET A 54 0.80 -7.15 0.08
N ASN A 55 0.80 -8.43 0.41
CA ASN A 55 -0.21 -9.34 -0.14
C ASN A 55 -1.62 -8.96 0.33
N ARG A 56 -1.76 -8.51 1.57
CA ARG A 56 -3.04 -8.02 2.07
C ARG A 56 -3.48 -6.74 1.36
N ILE A 57 -2.55 -5.79 1.19
CA ILE A 57 -2.82 -4.55 0.47
C ILE A 57 -3.28 -4.88 -0.95
N LYS A 58 -2.55 -5.74 -1.63
CA LYS A 58 -2.89 -6.18 -2.98
C LYS A 58 -4.31 -6.76 -3.04
N ARG A 59 -4.64 -7.61 -2.08
CA ARG A 59 -5.94 -8.30 -2.05
C ARG A 59 -7.07 -7.33 -1.76
N PHE A 60 -6.91 -6.49 -0.74
CA PHE A 60 -7.97 -5.58 -0.32
C PHE A 60 -8.21 -4.47 -1.33
N LEU A 61 -7.15 -3.98 -1.95
CA LEU A 61 -7.26 -2.92 -2.96
C LEU A 61 -7.47 -3.48 -4.37
N LYS A 62 -7.36 -4.79 -4.53
CA LYS A 62 -7.49 -5.46 -5.84
C LYS A 62 -6.49 -4.92 -6.86
N ILE A 63 -5.25 -4.72 -6.42
CA ILE A 63 -4.20 -4.24 -7.29
C ILE A 63 -3.74 -5.39 -8.19
N PRO A 64 -3.71 -5.20 -9.52
CA PRO A 64 -3.20 -6.24 -10.41
C PRO A 64 -1.73 -6.55 -10.10
N SER A 65 -1.38 -7.84 -10.13
CA SER A 65 -0.02 -8.29 -9.83
C SER A 65 1.02 -7.62 -10.73
N ALA A 66 0.69 -7.43 -12.00
CA ALA A 66 1.61 -6.79 -12.95
C ALA A 66 1.93 -5.35 -12.55
N GLU A 67 0.92 -4.59 -12.12
CA GLU A 67 1.13 -3.20 -11.69
C GLU A 67 1.94 -3.14 -10.40
N LEU A 68 1.64 -4.02 -9.45
CA LEU A 68 2.34 -4.02 -8.18
C LEU A 68 3.81 -4.41 -8.35
N SER A 69 4.09 -5.40 -9.18
CA SER A 69 5.47 -5.88 -9.38
C SER A 69 6.38 -4.84 -10.04
N GLU A 70 5.83 -3.86 -10.73
CA GLU A 70 6.62 -2.77 -11.30
C GLU A 70 7.21 -1.84 -10.26
N VAL A 71 6.55 -1.71 -9.11
CA VAL A 71 6.94 -0.77 -8.06
C VAL A 71 7.32 -1.46 -6.76
N TRP A 72 6.98 -2.72 -6.61
CA TRP A 72 7.29 -3.53 -5.43
C TRP A 72 7.80 -4.89 -5.91
N GLY A 73 9.02 -5.13 -5.67
CA GLY A 73 9.62 -6.38 -6.13
C GLY A 73 11.08 -6.31 -5.99
#